data_ac0adef39ba232cca45528278bb7d4c4
#
_entry.id   ac0adef39ba232cca45528278bb7d4c4
#
_cell.length_a   1.000
_cell.length_b   1.000
_cell.length_c   1.000
_cell.angle_alpha   90.00
_cell.angle_beta   90.00
_cell.angle_gamma   90.00
#
_symmetry.space_group_name_H-M   'P 1'
#
loop_
_entity.id
_entity.type
_entity.pdbx_description
1 polymer ?
#
loop_
_entity_poly.entity_id
_entity_poly.type
_entity_poly.pdbx_seq_one_letter_code
_entity_poly.pdbx_strand_id
1 'polypeptide(L)'
;MCTLAACAEMLYRDRPIQERARRIHELGFQVEIWDWTRHDLTALARTGAVYSSMTGYIRGSLTDEDGAAALLRTAQQSVQAAARLGCPRLNLHGTGLNEAGLPVQPVTGEPNGPMWIAACRTLTRLAELGENAGLTFTLENLNTAVDHPGVPFARAADTLALVAAVNRPAMRMNLDLYHAQIGEGNLIALLRRAHGLDLIGEIQVADVPGRCEPGTGEINYPAIARALTDLGYGGTVAMEAWAAEDSDLALERFRSAFAPVTFSTATHGGFS
;
A
#
# COMPACT_ATOMS: atom_id res chain seq x y z
N MET A 1 2.41 -3.05 18.34
CA MET A 1 3.38 -2.21 17.57
C MET A 1 3.28 -2.66 16.13
N CYS A 2 3.12 -1.77 15.15
CA CYS A 2 3.05 -2.10 13.73
C CYS A 2 4.42 -2.55 13.20
N THR A 3 4.41 -3.34 12.13
CA THR A 3 5.60 -3.70 11.37
C THR A 3 5.87 -2.59 10.35
N LEU A 4 7.11 -2.13 10.24
CA LEU A 4 7.48 -1.11 9.25
C LEU A 4 8.07 -1.76 7.99
N ALA A 5 7.64 -1.28 6.83
CA ALA A 5 8.15 -1.67 5.52
C ALA A 5 8.54 -0.43 4.69
N ALA A 6 9.33 -0.62 3.64
CA ALA A 6 9.68 0.47 2.74
C ALA A 6 9.82 -0.01 1.29
N CYS A 7 9.43 0.84 0.35
CA CYS A 7 9.45 0.56 -1.08
C CYS A 7 10.87 0.69 -1.66
N ALA A 8 11.42 -0.42 -2.14
CA ALA A 8 12.75 -0.45 -2.74
C ALA A 8 12.82 0.25 -4.11
N GLU A 9 11.68 0.47 -4.77
CA GLU A 9 11.64 1.21 -6.04
C GLU A 9 11.94 2.71 -5.84
N MET A 10 11.65 3.24 -4.65
CA MET A 10 11.71 4.68 -4.39
C MET A 10 12.97 5.12 -3.62
N LEU A 11 13.64 4.18 -2.94
CA LEU A 11 14.84 4.45 -2.12
C LEU A 11 16.11 3.91 -2.78
N TYR A 12 17.26 4.48 -2.44
CA TYR A 12 18.60 4.05 -2.92
C TYR A 12 18.68 3.88 -4.44
N ARG A 13 18.07 4.78 -5.20
CA ARG A 13 17.91 4.66 -6.66
C ARG A 13 19.22 4.63 -7.46
N ASP A 14 20.31 4.96 -6.83
CA ASP A 14 21.68 4.86 -7.33
C ASP A 14 22.23 3.41 -7.33
N ARG A 15 21.51 2.45 -6.73
CA ARG A 15 21.93 1.06 -6.56
C ARG A 15 21.02 0.07 -7.30
N PRO A 16 21.52 -1.14 -7.64
CA PRO A 16 20.67 -2.23 -8.11
C PRO A 16 19.59 -2.61 -7.08
N ILE A 17 18.42 -3.05 -7.56
CA ILE A 17 17.25 -3.32 -6.68
C ILE A 17 17.56 -4.33 -5.56
N GLN A 18 18.44 -5.32 -5.81
CA GLN A 18 18.83 -6.32 -4.81
C GLN A 18 19.62 -5.69 -3.65
N GLU A 19 20.45 -4.70 -3.94
CA GLU A 19 21.20 -3.97 -2.93
C GLU A 19 20.29 -3.05 -2.11
N ARG A 20 19.28 -2.42 -2.77
CA ARG A 20 18.27 -1.61 -2.10
C ARG A 20 17.46 -2.47 -1.13
N ALA A 21 16.94 -3.61 -1.59
CA ALA A 21 16.17 -4.53 -0.77
C ALA A 21 16.98 -5.03 0.43
N ARG A 22 18.24 -5.40 0.23
CA ARG A 22 19.14 -5.81 1.32
C ARG A 22 19.36 -4.68 2.32
N ARG A 23 19.67 -3.47 1.85
CA ARG A 23 19.92 -2.31 2.72
C ARG A 23 18.70 -1.95 3.57
N ILE A 24 17.51 -1.90 2.98
CA ILE A 24 16.25 -1.67 3.69
C ILE A 24 16.05 -2.73 4.78
N HIS A 25 16.26 -4.00 4.45
CA HIS A 25 16.12 -5.11 5.40
C HIS A 25 17.16 -5.04 6.53
N GLU A 26 18.43 -4.77 6.24
CA GLU A 26 19.49 -4.60 7.24
C GLU A 26 19.19 -3.47 8.23
N LEU A 27 18.45 -2.46 7.80
CA LEU A 27 17.95 -1.39 8.66
C LEU A 27 16.71 -1.79 9.47
N GLY A 28 16.23 -3.04 9.37
CA GLY A 28 15.13 -3.58 10.17
C GLY A 28 13.73 -3.31 9.61
N PHE A 29 13.62 -2.97 8.33
CA PHE A 29 12.34 -2.83 7.63
C PHE A 29 12.03 -4.08 6.80
N GLN A 30 10.75 -4.34 6.57
CA GLN A 30 10.31 -5.20 5.47
C GLN A 30 10.41 -4.42 4.15
N VAL A 31 10.34 -5.13 3.03
CA VAL A 31 10.56 -4.57 1.70
C VAL A 31 9.29 -4.64 0.87
N GLU A 32 8.91 -3.55 0.25
CA GLU A 32 7.95 -3.54 -0.86
C GLU A 32 8.69 -3.46 -2.19
N ILE A 33 8.13 -4.09 -3.21
CA ILE A 33 8.51 -3.89 -4.61
C ILE A 33 7.26 -3.68 -5.46
N TRP A 34 7.44 -2.97 -6.59
CA TRP A 34 6.36 -2.78 -7.57
C TRP A 34 6.30 -3.93 -8.58
N ASP A 35 6.53 -3.62 -9.83
CA ASP A 35 6.45 -4.56 -10.94
C ASP A 35 7.57 -5.62 -10.89
N TRP A 36 7.25 -6.75 -10.28
CA TRP A 36 8.14 -7.89 -10.14
C TRP A 36 8.65 -8.45 -11.48
N THR A 37 7.97 -8.18 -12.61
CA THR A 37 8.40 -8.66 -13.94
C THR A 37 9.68 -7.98 -14.42
N ARG A 38 10.05 -6.86 -13.83
CA ARG A 38 11.26 -6.08 -14.14
C ARG A 38 12.49 -6.55 -13.37
N HIS A 39 12.33 -7.54 -12.48
CA HIS A 39 13.37 -7.94 -11.53
C HIS A 39 13.73 -9.43 -11.65
N ASP A 40 15.00 -9.74 -11.37
CA ASP A 40 15.43 -11.11 -11.12
C ASP A 40 14.96 -11.55 -9.72
N LEU A 41 13.84 -12.26 -9.66
CA LEU A 41 13.26 -12.77 -8.40
C LEU A 41 14.20 -13.74 -7.69
N THR A 42 15.07 -14.45 -8.41
CA THR A 42 16.06 -15.35 -7.79
C THR A 42 17.12 -14.54 -7.06
N ALA A 43 17.59 -13.45 -7.66
CA ALA A 43 18.52 -12.54 -7.02
C ALA A 43 17.88 -11.82 -5.82
N LEU A 44 16.62 -11.39 -5.93
CA LEU A 44 15.87 -10.80 -4.81
C LEU A 44 15.68 -11.79 -3.65
N ALA A 45 15.29 -13.03 -3.92
CA ALA A 45 15.15 -14.05 -2.88
C ALA A 45 16.47 -14.34 -2.14
N ARG A 46 17.60 -14.26 -2.82
CA ARG A 46 18.94 -14.45 -2.22
C ARG A 46 19.40 -13.30 -1.32
N THR A 47 18.69 -12.17 -1.32
CA THR A 47 19.03 -11.04 -0.41
C THR A 47 18.79 -11.37 1.05
N GLY A 48 17.91 -12.33 1.35
CA GLY A 48 17.41 -12.62 2.69
C GLY A 48 16.39 -11.59 3.20
N ALA A 49 15.99 -10.62 2.39
CA ALA A 49 14.99 -9.63 2.77
C ALA A 49 13.60 -10.27 2.96
N VAL A 50 12.85 -9.75 3.92
CA VAL A 50 11.44 -10.12 4.13
C VAL A 50 10.57 -9.15 3.32
N TYR A 51 9.84 -9.70 2.37
CA TYR A 51 8.95 -8.90 1.50
C TYR A 51 7.57 -8.76 2.15
N SER A 52 7.05 -7.53 2.20
CA SER A 52 5.72 -7.22 2.76
C SER A 52 4.62 -7.25 1.72
N SER A 53 4.85 -6.61 0.58
CA SER A 53 3.91 -6.57 -0.53
C SER A 53 4.62 -6.37 -1.87
N MET A 54 3.91 -6.66 -2.96
CA MET A 54 4.31 -6.40 -4.33
C MET A 54 3.09 -6.27 -5.23
N THR A 55 3.26 -5.75 -6.46
CA THR A 55 2.17 -5.65 -7.43
C THR A 55 1.56 -7.03 -7.72
N GLY A 56 0.25 -7.12 -7.57
CA GLY A 56 -0.52 -8.36 -7.65
C GLY A 56 -1.06 -8.71 -9.03
N TYR A 57 -0.70 -7.94 -10.06
CA TYR A 57 -1.12 -8.16 -11.44
C TYR A 57 -0.12 -7.49 -12.40
N ILE A 58 -0.23 -7.74 -13.70
CA ILE A 58 0.62 -7.08 -14.72
C ILE A 58 -0.24 -6.18 -15.62
N ARG A 59 -1.46 -6.60 -15.90
CA ARG A 59 -2.39 -5.88 -16.77
C ARG A 59 -3.83 -6.28 -16.49
N GLY A 60 -4.76 -5.49 -16.98
CA GLY A 60 -6.19 -5.69 -16.87
C GLY A 60 -6.88 -4.53 -16.17
N SER A 61 -8.18 -4.66 -15.98
CA SER A 61 -9.03 -3.66 -15.36
C SER A 61 -10.16 -4.33 -14.59
N LEU A 62 -10.71 -3.62 -13.63
CA LEU A 62 -11.90 -4.06 -12.88
C LEU A 62 -13.23 -3.64 -13.56
N THR A 63 -13.17 -2.87 -14.66
CA THR A 63 -14.35 -2.17 -15.21
C THR A 63 -15.16 -2.98 -16.20
N ASP A 64 -14.59 -4.03 -16.79
CA ASP A 64 -15.21 -4.84 -17.83
C ASP A 64 -14.70 -6.29 -17.82
N GLU A 65 -15.36 -7.17 -18.59
CA GLU A 65 -15.06 -8.61 -18.59
C GLU A 65 -13.69 -8.96 -19.19
N ASP A 66 -13.28 -8.26 -20.25
CA ASP A 66 -11.99 -8.51 -20.92
C ASP A 66 -10.83 -8.06 -20.02
N GLY A 67 -10.95 -6.88 -19.41
CA GLY A 67 -10.02 -6.37 -18.41
C GLY A 67 -9.92 -7.29 -17.20
N ALA A 68 -11.05 -7.75 -16.69
CA ALA A 68 -11.12 -8.69 -15.58
C ALA A 68 -10.44 -10.03 -15.89
N ALA A 69 -10.67 -10.58 -17.11
CA ALA A 69 -10.03 -11.81 -17.55
C ALA A 69 -8.50 -11.66 -17.67
N ALA A 70 -8.03 -10.51 -18.18
CA ALA A 70 -6.60 -10.18 -18.25
C ALA A 70 -5.99 -10.04 -16.85
N LEU A 71 -6.67 -9.35 -15.94
CA LEU A 71 -6.23 -9.14 -14.56
C LEU A 71 -6.09 -10.47 -13.82
N LEU A 72 -7.09 -11.33 -13.88
CA LEU A 72 -7.06 -12.64 -13.24
C LEU A 72 -5.95 -13.56 -13.77
N ARG A 73 -5.71 -13.57 -15.10
CA ARG A 73 -4.61 -14.35 -15.67
C ARG A 73 -3.25 -13.87 -15.17
N THR A 74 -3.07 -12.55 -15.08
CA THR A 74 -1.78 -12.01 -14.64
C THR A 74 -1.62 -12.05 -13.11
N ALA A 75 -2.70 -12.01 -12.36
CA ALA A 75 -2.69 -12.24 -10.92
C ALA A 75 -2.21 -13.66 -10.55
N GLN A 76 -2.58 -14.68 -11.34
CA GLN A 76 -2.05 -16.04 -11.16
C GLN A 76 -0.51 -16.10 -11.33
N GLN A 77 0.05 -15.30 -12.23
CA GLN A 77 1.50 -15.19 -12.39
C GLN A 77 2.13 -14.47 -11.18
N SER A 78 1.47 -13.43 -10.68
CA SER A 78 1.92 -12.70 -9.47
C SER A 78 1.90 -13.60 -8.23
N VAL A 79 0.92 -14.50 -8.09
CA VAL A 79 0.91 -15.51 -7.01
C VAL A 79 2.14 -16.41 -7.07
N GLN A 80 2.54 -16.85 -8.26
CA GLN A 80 3.76 -17.66 -8.40
C GLN A 80 5.03 -16.87 -8.08
N ALA A 81 5.08 -15.60 -8.47
CA ALA A 81 6.17 -14.71 -8.12
C ALA A 81 6.25 -14.44 -6.61
N ALA A 82 5.10 -14.19 -5.98
CA ALA A 82 4.99 -14.00 -4.53
C ALA A 82 5.48 -15.23 -3.74
N ALA A 83 5.12 -16.42 -4.18
CA ALA A 83 5.59 -17.67 -3.55
C ALA A 83 7.13 -17.81 -3.59
N ARG A 84 7.78 -17.31 -4.65
CA ARG A 84 9.26 -17.34 -4.76
C ARG A 84 9.94 -16.38 -3.78
N LEU A 85 9.28 -15.28 -3.42
CA LEU A 85 9.80 -14.26 -2.48
C LEU A 85 9.30 -14.45 -1.05
N GLY A 86 8.33 -15.34 -0.83
CA GLY A 86 7.62 -15.44 0.45
C GLY A 86 6.79 -14.17 0.76
N CYS A 87 6.34 -13.46 -0.29
CA CYS A 87 5.60 -12.21 -0.15
C CYS A 87 4.11 -12.50 0.14
N PRO A 88 3.55 -12.04 1.27
CA PRO A 88 2.21 -12.41 1.71
C PRO A 88 1.09 -11.56 1.07
N ARG A 89 1.41 -10.40 0.49
CA ARG A 89 0.40 -9.47 -0.04
C ARG A 89 0.67 -9.11 -1.49
N LEU A 90 -0.42 -9.01 -2.24
CA LEU A 90 -0.44 -8.66 -3.66
C LEU A 90 -1.34 -7.46 -3.90
N ASN A 91 -0.74 -6.32 -4.24
CA ASN A 91 -1.45 -5.05 -4.40
C ASN A 91 -2.12 -4.91 -5.77
N LEU A 92 -3.30 -4.33 -5.80
CA LEU A 92 -4.17 -4.14 -6.96
C LEU A 92 -4.61 -2.69 -7.08
N HIS A 93 -4.84 -2.25 -8.31
CA HIS A 93 -5.50 -0.98 -8.65
C HIS A 93 -6.76 -1.23 -9.48
N GLY A 94 -7.58 -0.22 -9.65
CA GLY A 94 -8.79 -0.30 -10.49
C GLY A 94 -8.53 -0.64 -11.95
N THR A 95 -7.34 -0.33 -12.46
CA THR A 95 -6.83 -0.68 -13.80
C THR A 95 -5.30 -0.74 -13.79
N GLY A 96 -4.72 -1.35 -14.83
CA GLY A 96 -3.27 -1.34 -15.05
C GLY A 96 -2.73 0.09 -15.18
N LEU A 97 -1.55 0.33 -14.61
CA LEU A 97 -0.82 1.58 -14.71
C LEU A 97 0.37 1.40 -15.67
N ASN A 98 0.67 2.42 -16.45
CA ASN A 98 1.87 2.48 -17.26
C ASN A 98 3.07 3.01 -16.46
N GLU A 99 4.24 3.14 -17.07
CA GLU A 99 5.48 3.61 -16.43
C GLU A 99 5.39 5.02 -15.83
N ALA A 100 4.46 5.85 -16.34
CA ALA A 100 4.19 7.19 -15.82
C ALA A 100 3.13 7.21 -14.71
N GLY A 101 2.66 6.03 -14.25
CA GLY A 101 1.58 5.92 -13.28
C GLY A 101 0.18 6.20 -13.85
N LEU A 102 0.05 6.39 -15.16
CA LEU A 102 -1.24 6.70 -15.78
C LEU A 102 -2.01 5.41 -16.10
N PRO A 103 -3.36 5.43 -16.00
CA PRO A 103 -4.19 4.28 -16.29
C PRO A 103 -4.08 3.84 -17.76
N VAL A 104 -3.93 2.54 -17.99
CA VAL A 104 -3.93 1.96 -19.34
C VAL A 104 -5.35 2.00 -19.94
N GLN A 105 -6.37 1.89 -19.10
CA GLN A 105 -7.77 2.01 -19.46
C GLN A 105 -8.44 3.07 -18.58
N PRO A 106 -8.32 4.36 -18.91
CA PRO A 106 -8.92 5.42 -18.12
C PRO A 106 -10.45 5.41 -18.23
N VAL A 107 -11.11 5.71 -17.13
CA VAL A 107 -12.57 5.93 -17.07
C VAL A 107 -12.83 7.43 -17.03
N THR A 108 -13.77 7.89 -17.86
CA THR A 108 -14.24 9.27 -17.83
C THR A 108 -15.41 9.40 -16.86
N GLY A 109 -15.28 10.24 -15.87
CA GLY A 109 -16.29 10.41 -14.80
C GLY A 109 -16.28 9.26 -13.78
N GLU A 110 -17.35 9.15 -13.01
CA GLU A 110 -17.49 8.14 -11.96
C GLU A 110 -17.83 6.75 -12.55
N PRO A 111 -17.29 5.66 -11.96
CA PRO A 111 -17.66 4.30 -12.37
C PRO A 111 -19.17 4.04 -12.25
N ASN A 112 -19.76 3.50 -13.29
CA ASN A 112 -21.20 3.20 -13.35
C ASN A 112 -21.54 1.84 -12.68
N GLY A 113 -22.85 1.56 -12.50
CA GLY A 113 -23.33 0.34 -11.84
C GLY A 113 -22.78 -0.97 -12.43
N PRO A 114 -22.81 -1.19 -13.77
CA PRO A 114 -22.14 -2.36 -14.39
C PRO A 114 -20.67 -2.51 -14.02
N MET A 115 -19.89 -1.44 -13.98
CA MET A 115 -18.47 -1.46 -13.58
C MET A 115 -18.31 -1.90 -12.12
N TRP A 116 -19.16 -1.42 -11.21
CA TRP A 116 -19.16 -1.84 -9.81
C TRP A 116 -19.43 -3.34 -9.65
N ILE A 117 -20.40 -3.88 -10.43
CA ILE A 117 -20.73 -5.31 -10.42
C ILE A 117 -19.57 -6.12 -10.96
N ALA A 118 -18.93 -5.69 -12.06
CA ALA A 118 -17.77 -6.35 -12.65
C ALA A 118 -16.61 -6.37 -11.66
N ALA A 119 -16.32 -5.23 -11.00
CA ALA A 119 -15.27 -5.11 -9.99
C ALA A 119 -15.50 -6.06 -8.81
N CYS A 120 -16.71 -6.07 -8.21
CA CYS A 120 -17.02 -6.99 -7.11
C CYS A 120 -16.83 -8.46 -7.49
N ARG A 121 -17.30 -8.87 -8.68
CA ARG A 121 -17.12 -10.26 -9.16
C ARG A 121 -15.65 -10.61 -9.36
N THR A 122 -14.87 -9.71 -9.93
CA THR A 122 -13.45 -9.92 -10.18
C THR A 122 -12.67 -10.00 -8.87
N LEU A 123 -12.90 -9.08 -7.94
CA LEU A 123 -12.27 -9.09 -6.63
C LEU A 123 -12.65 -10.33 -5.81
N THR A 124 -13.88 -10.82 -5.92
CA THR A 124 -14.27 -12.09 -5.30
C THR A 124 -13.44 -13.26 -5.83
N ARG A 125 -13.24 -13.36 -7.15
CA ARG A 125 -12.38 -14.40 -7.75
C ARG A 125 -10.90 -14.25 -7.37
N LEU A 126 -10.41 -13.02 -7.21
CA LEU A 126 -9.06 -12.77 -6.70
C LEU A 126 -8.93 -13.19 -5.23
N ALA A 127 -9.93 -12.91 -4.42
CA ALA A 127 -9.95 -13.39 -3.03
C ALA A 127 -9.90 -14.92 -2.96
N GLU A 128 -10.67 -15.63 -3.79
CA GLU A 128 -10.61 -17.10 -3.90
C GLU A 128 -9.22 -17.60 -4.31
N LEU A 129 -8.58 -16.91 -5.26
CA LEU A 129 -7.21 -17.22 -5.65
C LEU A 129 -6.24 -17.01 -4.48
N GLY A 130 -6.40 -15.92 -3.73
CA GLY A 130 -5.60 -15.61 -2.54
C GLY A 130 -5.76 -16.65 -1.44
N GLU A 131 -7.00 -17.03 -1.12
CA GLU A 131 -7.29 -18.07 -0.12
C GLU A 131 -6.64 -19.41 -0.47
N ASN A 132 -6.74 -19.81 -1.75
CA ASN A 132 -6.13 -21.05 -2.23
C ASN A 132 -4.58 -21.00 -2.20
N ALA A 133 -3.99 -19.82 -2.31
CA ALA A 133 -2.54 -19.62 -2.30
C ALA A 133 -1.98 -19.25 -0.91
N GLY A 134 -2.84 -19.02 0.10
CA GLY A 134 -2.42 -18.60 1.43
C GLY A 134 -1.86 -17.17 1.47
N LEU A 135 -2.34 -16.26 0.61
CA LEU A 135 -1.95 -14.86 0.55
C LEU A 135 -3.17 -13.92 0.50
N THR A 136 -2.92 -12.64 0.66
CA THR A 136 -3.96 -11.60 0.62
C THR A 136 -3.76 -10.70 -0.59
N PHE A 137 -4.81 -10.47 -1.36
CA PHE A 137 -4.86 -9.36 -2.31
C PHE A 137 -5.30 -8.10 -1.58
N THR A 138 -4.67 -6.98 -1.89
CA THR A 138 -5.05 -5.67 -1.37
C THR A 138 -5.46 -4.75 -2.52
N LEU A 139 -6.60 -4.09 -2.39
CA LEU A 139 -7.03 -3.05 -3.32
C LEU A 139 -6.62 -1.69 -2.77
N GLU A 140 -5.84 -0.94 -3.53
CA GLU A 140 -5.30 0.35 -3.14
C GLU A 140 -6.20 1.50 -3.57
N ASN A 141 -6.40 2.46 -2.67
CA ASN A 141 -6.91 3.76 -3.04
C ASN A 141 -5.80 4.62 -3.62
N LEU A 142 -6.14 5.34 -4.68
CA LEU A 142 -5.26 6.28 -5.38
C LEU A 142 -5.86 7.69 -5.35
N ASN A 143 -5.13 8.68 -5.87
CA ASN A 143 -5.70 9.99 -6.15
C ASN A 143 -5.76 10.25 -7.66
N THR A 144 -6.85 10.85 -8.10
CA THR A 144 -7.07 11.21 -9.51
C THR A 144 -6.79 12.68 -9.81
N ALA A 145 -6.53 13.46 -8.76
CA ALA A 145 -6.30 14.90 -8.89
C ALA A 145 -4.88 15.25 -9.34
N VAL A 146 -3.89 14.43 -8.97
CA VAL A 146 -2.47 14.69 -9.23
C VAL A 146 -1.81 13.52 -9.95
N ASP A 147 -1.83 12.31 -9.38
CA ASP A 147 -0.95 11.23 -9.84
C ASP A 147 -1.59 10.29 -10.86
N HIS A 148 -2.87 9.94 -10.68
CA HIS A 148 -3.51 8.85 -11.44
C HIS A 148 -4.87 9.25 -12.06
N PRO A 149 -4.94 10.31 -12.88
CA PRO A 149 -6.20 10.79 -13.45
C PRO A 149 -6.89 9.71 -14.30
N GLY A 150 -8.17 9.44 -13.99
CA GLY A 150 -8.98 8.48 -14.72
C GLY A 150 -8.87 7.03 -14.23
N VAL A 151 -8.15 6.73 -13.14
CA VAL A 151 -8.20 5.42 -12.51
C VAL A 151 -9.59 5.20 -11.88
N PRO A 152 -10.31 4.11 -12.22
CA PRO A 152 -11.61 3.79 -11.63
C PRO A 152 -11.44 3.29 -10.18
N PHE A 153 -12.44 3.56 -9.34
CA PHE A 153 -12.47 3.16 -7.93
C PHE A 153 -11.27 3.64 -7.11
N ALA A 154 -10.67 4.79 -7.51
CA ALA A 154 -9.47 5.32 -6.89
C ALA A 154 -9.72 5.91 -5.49
N ARG A 155 -10.91 6.42 -5.20
CA ARG A 155 -11.21 7.03 -3.91
C ARG A 155 -11.18 6.00 -2.78
N ALA A 156 -10.66 6.37 -1.62
CA ALA A 156 -10.64 5.49 -0.45
C ALA A 156 -12.05 5.01 -0.05
N ALA A 157 -13.07 5.85 -0.22
CA ALA A 157 -14.46 5.47 0.00
C ALA A 157 -14.93 4.35 -0.94
N ASP A 158 -14.54 4.40 -2.22
CA ASP A 158 -14.90 3.41 -3.24
C ASP A 158 -14.16 2.09 -3.02
N THR A 159 -12.86 2.17 -2.76
CA THR A 159 -12.02 1.01 -2.41
C THR A 159 -12.57 0.28 -1.19
N LEU A 160 -12.89 1.03 -0.13
CA LEU A 160 -13.46 0.47 1.09
C LEU A 160 -14.83 -0.20 0.83
N ALA A 161 -15.69 0.42 0.01
CA ALA A 161 -16.98 -0.14 -0.36
C ALA A 161 -16.86 -1.44 -1.15
N LEU A 162 -15.92 -1.52 -2.12
CA LEU A 162 -15.66 -2.74 -2.88
C LEU A 162 -15.14 -3.87 -1.98
N VAL A 163 -14.14 -3.59 -1.14
CA VAL A 163 -13.57 -4.60 -0.25
C VAL A 163 -14.62 -5.09 0.77
N ALA A 164 -15.43 -4.18 1.31
CA ALA A 164 -16.55 -4.53 2.19
C ALA A 164 -17.61 -5.39 1.50
N ALA A 165 -17.95 -5.07 0.24
CA ALA A 165 -18.93 -5.85 -0.54
C ALA A 165 -18.43 -7.26 -0.87
N VAL A 166 -17.13 -7.41 -1.14
CA VAL A 166 -16.49 -8.72 -1.36
C VAL A 166 -16.50 -9.57 -0.09
N ASN A 167 -16.23 -8.96 1.06
CA ASN A 167 -16.30 -9.56 2.40
C ASN A 167 -15.61 -10.94 2.49
N ARG A 168 -14.39 -11.05 2.00
CA ARG A 168 -13.57 -12.29 2.07
C ARG A 168 -12.25 -12.04 2.78
N PRO A 169 -11.70 -13.04 3.53
CA PRO A 169 -10.45 -12.86 4.30
C PRO A 169 -9.25 -12.46 3.44
N ALA A 170 -9.14 -12.99 2.23
CA ALA A 170 -8.02 -12.73 1.33
C ALA A 170 -8.23 -11.51 0.41
N MET A 171 -9.21 -10.63 0.69
CA MET A 171 -9.37 -9.33 0.04
C MET A 171 -9.41 -8.24 1.10
N ARG A 172 -8.44 -7.34 1.09
CA ARG A 172 -8.32 -6.24 2.03
C ARG A 172 -8.03 -4.94 1.28
N MET A 173 -8.06 -3.84 2.01
CA MET A 173 -7.67 -2.53 1.50
C MET A 173 -6.16 -2.31 1.74
N ASN A 174 -5.43 -1.88 0.74
CA ASN A 174 -4.20 -1.15 0.93
C ASN A 174 -4.59 0.32 1.12
N LEU A 175 -4.51 0.80 2.35
CA LEU A 175 -4.90 2.17 2.67
C LEU A 175 -3.70 3.09 2.52
N ASP A 176 -3.58 3.71 1.35
CA ASP A 176 -2.55 4.72 1.10
C ASP A 176 -3.01 6.09 1.62
N LEU A 177 -2.30 6.60 2.63
CA LEU A 177 -2.62 7.86 3.30
C LEU A 177 -2.18 9.08 2.49
N TYR A 178 -1.15 8.96 1.64
CA TYR A 178 -0.75 10.01 0.72
C TYR A 178 -1.84 10.28 -0.31
N HIS A 179 -2.31 9.21 -0.97
CA HIS A 179 -3.39 9.34 -1.94
C HIS A 179 -4.70 9.78 -1.29
N ALA A 180 -5.03 9.26 -0.11
CA ALA A 180 -6.23 9.67 0.61
C ALA A 180 -6.18 11.14 1.04
N GLN A 181 -5.00 11.67 1.43
CA GLN A 181 -4.86 13.11 1.78
C GLN A 181 -5.18 14.00 0.60
N ILE A 182 -4.62 13.71 -0.57
CA ILE A 182 -4.85 14.48 -1.79
C ILE A 182 -6.32 14.38 -2.26
N GLY A 183 -6.88 13.16 -2.19
CA GLY A 183 -8.21 12.89 -2.71
C GLY A 183 -9.35 13.31 -1.79
N GLU A 184 -9.25 13.08 -0.50
CA GLU A 184 -10.38 13.13 0.43
C GLU A 184 -10.06 13.79 1.77
N GLY A 185 -8.83 13.69 2.25
CA GLY A 185 -8.43 14.15 3.57
C GLY A 185 -9.08 13.35 4.72
N ASN A 186 -9.15 13.95 5.92
CA ASN A 186 -9.79 13.36 7.11
C ASN A 186 -9.26 11.96 7.47
N LEU A 187 -7.95 11.77 7.37
CA LEU A 187 -7.26 10.48 7.42
C LEU A 187 -7.55 9.68 8.70
N ILE A 188 -7.62 10.33 9.87
CA ILE A 188 -7.85 9.63 11.15
C ILE A 188 -9.27 9.02 11.19
N ALA A 189 -10.28 9.70 10.65
CA ALA A 189 -11.63 9.16 10.58
C ALA A 189 -11.70 7.99 9.59
N LEU A 190 -11.00 8.09 8.47
CA LEU A 190 -10.89 7.01 7.48
C LEU A 190 -10.21 5.77 8.08
N LEU A 191 -9.07 5.94 8.77
CA LEU A 191 -8.38 4.87 9.50
C LEU A 191 -9.30 4.15 10.49
N ARG A 192 -10.01 4.93 11.33
CA ARG A 192 -10.96 4.36 12.30
C ARG A 192 -12.07 3.57 11.64
N ARG A 193 -12.61 4.08 10.53
CA ARG A 193 -13.66 3.40 9.77
C ARG A 193 -13.15 2.09 9.15
N ALA A 194 -12.03 2.12 8.44
CA ALA A 194 -11.47 0.94 7.79
C ALA A 194 -11.02 -0.12 8.79
N HIS A 195 -10.39 0.29 9.90
CA HIS A 195 -10.01 -0.61 10.99
C HIS A 195 -11.23 -1.22 11.71
N GLY A 196 -12.25 -0.41 12.01
CA GLY A 196 -13.47 -0.89 12.67
C GLY A 196 -14.26 -1.90 11.86
N LEU A 197 -14.06 -1.95 10.54
CA LEU A 197 -14.62 -2.96 9.64
C LEU A 197 -13.67 -4.17 9.42
N ASP A 198 -12.49 -4.17 10.01
CA ASP A 198 -11.44 -5.20 9.80
C ASP A 198 -11.04 -5.36 8.32
N LEU A 199 -10.91 -4.25 7.60
CA LEU A 199 -10.66 -4.29 6.16
C LEU A 199 -9.25 -3.85 5.74
N ILE A 200 -8.40 -3.41 6.68
CA ILE A 200 -7.02 -2.97 6.38
C ILE A 200 -6.12 -4.19 6.22
N GLY A 201 -5.54 -4.36 5.05
CA GLY A 201 -4.48 -5.34 4.78
C GLY A 201 -3.08 -4.76 5.00
N GLU A 202 -2.91 -3.48 4.63
CA GLU A 202 -1.68 -2.72 4.74
C GLU A 202 -2.00 -1.23 4.74
N ILE A 203 -1.12 -0.42 5.30
CA ILE A 203 -1.19 1.04 5.23
C ILE A 203 0.06 1.52 4.52
N GLN A 204 -0.08 2.35 3.48
CA GLN A 204 1.04 3.04 2.84
C GLN A 204 1.09 4.51 3.25
N VAL A 205 2.30 5.06 3.31
CA VAL A 205 2.55 6.42 3.77
C VAL A 205 3.60 7.13 2.91
N ALA A 206 3.30 8.37 2.57
CA ALA A 206 4.21 9.40 2.09
C ALA A 206 3.64 10.77 2.47
N ASP A 207 4.45 11.83 2.47
CA ASP A 207 3.96 13.16 2.82
C ASP A 207 3.51 13.97 1.59
N VAL A 208 2.63 14.91 1.81
CA VAL A 208 2.06 15.81 0.79
C VAL A 208 2.52 17.24 1.09
N PRO A 209 2.92 18.01 0.07
CA PRO A 209 3.19 17.63 -1.31
C PRO A 209 4.55 16.93 -1.48
N GLY A 210 4.80 16.33 -2.67
CA GLY A 210 6.13 15.85 -3.05
C GLY A 210 6.37 14.36 -2.88
N ARG A 211 5.45 13.63 -2.19
CA ARG A 211 5.52 12.17 -1.98
C ARG A 211 6.86 11.74 -1.37
N CYS A 212 7.39 12.55 -0.43
CA CYS A 212 8.59 12.23 0.33
C CYS A 212 8.23 11.59 1.69
N GLU A 213 9.26 11.27 2.49
CA GLU A 213 9.08 10.62 3.78
C GLU A 213 8.24 11.43 4.79
N PRO A 214 7.59 10.80 5.79
CA PRO A 214 6.85 11.45 6.85
C PRO A 214 7.62 12.59 7.53
N GLY A 215 6.98 13.75 7.67
CA GLY A 215 7.56 14.96 8.29
C GLY A 215 8.14 15.95 7.29
N THR A 216 7.99 15.70 5.99
CA THR A 216 8.44 16.62 4.93
C THR A 216 7.30 17.50 4.37
N GLY A 217 6.07 17.29 4.80
CA GLY A 217 4.89 17.96 4.26
C GLY A 217 3.81 18.27 5.31
N GLU A 218 2.55 18.16 4.90
CA GLU A 218 1.39 18.65 5.66
C GLU A 218 0.69 17.57 6.51
N ILE A 219 1.02 16.26 6.33
CA ILE A 219 0.35 15.20 7.07
C ILE A 219 0.87 15.13 8.51
N ASN A 220 -0.03 15.16 9.48
CA ASN A 220 0.33 15.01 10.89
C ASN A 220 0.57 13.54 11.26
N TYR A 221 1.69 12.97 10.84
CA TYR A 221 2.05 11.57 11.11
C TYR A 221 2.14 11.22 12.60
N PRO A 222 2.60 12.08 13.52
CA PRO A 222 2.49 11.81 14.95
C PRO A 222 1.05 11.60 15.45
N ALA A 223 0.07 12.32 14.89
CA ALA A 223 -1.34 12.09 15.22
C ALA A 223 -1.88 10.79 14.63
N ILE A 224 -1.44 10.42 13.42
CA ILE A 224 -1.76 9.14 12.77
C ILE A 224 -1.18 7.97 13.58
N ALA A 225 0.08 8.05 13.98
CA ALA A 225 0.73 7.00 14.78
C ALA A 225 0.03 6.78 16.12
N ARG A 226 -0.40 7.87 16.80
CA ARG A 226 -1.23 7.77 18.01
C ARG A 226 -2.56 7.09 17.73
N ALA A 227 -3.26 7.48 16.65
CA ALA A 227 -4.54 6.87 16.28
C ALA A 227 -4.40 5.35 15.99
N LEU A 228 -3.33 4.93 15.32
CA LEU A 228 -3.02 3.51 15.09
C LEU A 228 -2.75 2.76 16.41
N THR A 229 -2.03 3.38 17.33
CA THR A 229 -1.78 2.83 18.67
C THR A 229 -3.08 2.66 19.45
N ASP A 230 -3.92 3.68 19.47
CA ASP A 230 -5.23 3.68 20.16
C ASP A 230 -6.18 2.61 19.59
N LEU A 231 -6.08 2.35 18.28
CA LEU A 231 -6.83 1.28 17.60
C LEU A 231 -6.26 -0.12 17.83
N GLY A 232 -5.07 -0.25 18.41
CA GLY A 232 -4.38 -1.53 18.54
C GLY A 232 -3.91 -2.11 17.20
N TYR A 233 -3.68 -1.27 16.18
CA TYR A 233 -3.25 -1.74 14.87
C TYR A 233 -1.87 -2.40 14.94
N GLY A 234 -1.82 -3.69 14.62
CA GLY A 234 -0.60 -4.51 14.61
C GLY A 234 -0.11 -4.92 13.22
N GLY A 235 -0.73 -4.40 12.16
CA GLY A 235 -0.38 -4.71 10.77
C GLY A 235 0.86 -3.97 10.27
N THR A 236 1.03 -3.95 8.95
CA THR A 236 2.17 -3.30 8.29
C THR A 236 1.85 -1.84 7.97
N VAL A 237 2.81 -0.96 8.23
CA VAL A 237 2.86 0.42 7.72
C VAL A 237 4.09 0.50 6.81
N ALA A 238 3.88 0.81 5.55
CA ALA A 238 4.90 0.82 4.52
C ALA A 238 5.15 2.24 4.01
N MET A 239 6.40 2.65 3.93
CA MET A 239 6.77 3.92 3.32
C MET A 239 6.95 3.75 1.82
N GLU A 240 5.99 4.26 1.06
CA GLU A 240 6.04 4.37 -0.40
C GLU A 240 6.32 5.83 -0.80
N ALA A 241 7.56 6.27 -0.53
CA ALA A 241 7.98 7.66 -0.63
C ALA A 241 9.38 7.80 -1.24
N TRP A 242 9.59 8.89 -1.97
CA TRP A 242 10.94 9.33 -2.36
C TRP A 242 11.67 9.84 -1.12
N ALA A 243 13.00 9.71 -1.11
CA ALA A 243 13.80 10.41 -0.12
C ALA A 243 13.91 11.90 -0.52
N ALA A 244 13.54 12.81 0.39
CA ALA A 244 13.69 14.24 0.15
C ALA A 244 15.16 14.65 0.01
N GLU A 245 16.05 13.97 0.72
CA GLU A 245 17.50 14.19 0.72
C GLU A 245 18.22 12.85 0.53
N ASP A 246 18.34 12.08 1.58
CA ASP A 246 19.06 10.83 1.67
C ASP A 246 18.15 9.68 2.14
N SER A 247 18.34 8.49 1.59
CA SER A 247 17.48 7.34 1.88
C SER A 247 17.61 6.81 3.31
N ASP A 248 18.81 6.87 3.92
CA ASP A 248 18.99 6.46 5.32
C ASP A 248 18.26 7.44 6.25
N LEU A 249 18.36 8.75 5.98
CA LEU A 249 17.65 9.79 6.73
C LEU A 249 16.12 9.67 6.57
N ALA A 250 15.65 9.39 5.37
CA ALA A 250 14.21 9.17 5.12
C ALA A 250 13.67 7.99 5.94
N LEU A 251 14.39 6.88 5.99
CA LEU A 251 14.02 5.71 6.81
C LEU A 251 14.09 6.00 8.31
N GLU A 252 15.03 6.82 8.76
CA GLU A 252 15.11 7.25 10.16
C GLU A 252 13.93 8.15 10.56
N ARG A 253 13.58 9.14 9.72
CA ARG A 253 12.41 10.00 9.90
C ARG A 253 11.11 9.17 9.94
N PHE A 254 10.98 8.23 9.02
CA PHE A 254 9.84 7.31 8.99
C PHE A 254 9.74 6.49 10.27
N ARG A 255 10.83 5.85 10.70
CA ARG A 255 10.86 5.11 11.97
C ARG A 255 10.47 5.99 13.16
N SER A 256 11.01 7.20 13.21
CA SER A 256 10.74 8.15 14.29
C SER A 256 9.28 8.58 14.34
N ALA A 257 8.64 8.75 13.17
CA ALA A 257 7.22 9.13 13.07
C ALA A 257 6.28 8.06 13.66
N PHE A 258 6.66 6.77 13.62
CA PHE A 258 5.88 5.64 14.12
C PHE A 258 6.47 5.00 15.40
N ALA A 259 7.51 5.59 15.96
CA ALA A 259 8.03 5.15 17.26
C ALA A 259 6.99 5.39 18.38
N PRO A 260 6.93 4.53 19.39
CA PRO A 260 6.05 4.77 20.54
C PRO A 260 6.36 6.12 21.17
N VAL A 261 5.33 6.96 21.36
CA VAL A 261 5.47 8.24 22.09
C VAL A 261 5.68 7.89 23.55
N THR A 262 6.91 7.91 24.03
CA THR A 262 7.20 7.85 25.46
C THR A 262 6.86 9.20 26.07
N PHE A 263 5.72 9.29 26.76
CA PHE A 263 5.45 10.44 27.62
C PHE A 263 6.44 10.40 28.78
N SER A 264 7.40 11.31 28.80
CA SER A 264 8.10 11.66 30.03
C SER A 264 7.06 12.25 30.98
N THR A 265 6.66 11.50 31.98
CA THR A 265 5.92 12.07 33.12
C THR A 265 6.87 13.02 33.82
N ALA A 266 6.85 14.31 33.44
CA ALA A 266 7.45 15.32 34.22
C ALA A 266 6.65 15.36 35.57
N THR A 267 7.22 14.77 36.59
CA THR A 267 6.76 14.95 37.96
C THR A 267 6.84 16.43 38.26
N HIS A 268 5.69 17.08 38.31
CA HIS A 268 5.60 18.40 38.88
C HIS A 268 6.01 18.26 40.35
N GLY A 269 7.27 18.62 40.63
CA GLY A 269 7.74 18.83 41.99
C GLY A 269 6.84 19.88 42.63
N GLY A 270 6.13 19.48 43.69
CA GLY A 270 5.29 20.38 44.46
C GLY A 270 6.12 21.53 45.02
N PHE A 271 5.63 22.72 44.83
CA PHE A 271 6.03 23.86 45.64
C PHE A 271 5.35 23.71 47.00
N SER A 272 6.16 23.49 48.00
CA SER A 272 5.81 23.69 49.42
C SER A 272 6.04 25.13 49.77
#